data_69c18e01c9a6aed1887d235b16d90e71
#
_entry.id   69c18e01c9a6aed1887d235b16d90e71
#
_cell.length_a   1.000
_cell.length_b   1.000
_cell.length_c   1.000
_cell.angle_alpha   90.00
_cell.angle_beta   90.00
_cell.angle_gamma   90.00
#
_symmetry.space_group_name_H-M   'P 1'
#
loop_
_entity.id
_entity.type
_entity.pdbx_description
1 polymer ?
#
loop_
_entity_poly.entity_id
_entity_poly.type
_entity_poly.pdbx_seq_one_letter_code
_entity_poly.pdbx_strand_id
1 'polypeptide(L)'
;MPRKDRRYKPRKNMDEVPEINPRSYKLNKTLTKKMCKYIEEGNYISTACKLCGIERHTHYDWMKYGKKGINPFKDYYLAIEEAKAKAEASMVDVVTSSALVDGNVGSAQWWLARVHPDRWAKKDRIEAKVDNTQKIEVVTVKPDDAEEDSE
;
A
#
# COMPACT_ATOMS: atom_id res chain seq x y z
N MET A 1 17.89 -30.17 -21.33
CA MET A 1 18.57 -28.88 -21.38
C MET A 1 18.14 -28.04 -20.18
N PRO A 2 19.02 -27.61 -19.27
CA PRO A 2 18.67 -26.81 -18.13
C PRO A 2 18.27 -25.41 -18.59
N ARG A 3 17.12 -24.90 -18.06
CA ARG A 3 16.64 -23.53 -18.29
C ARG A 3 17.66 -22.57 -17.72
N LYS A 4 18.21 -21.68 -18.57
CA LYS A 4 19.08 -20.58 -18.13
C LYS A 4 18.34 -19.73 -17.11
N ASP A 5 18.84 -19.72 -15.88
CA ASP A 5 18.45 -18.87 -14.78
C ASP A 5 18.51 -17.40 -15.24
N ARG A 6 17.36 -16.79 -15.52
CA ARG A 6 17.30 -15.35 -15.77
C ARG A 6 17.40 -14.65 -14.42
N ARG A 7 18.63 -14.52 -13.93
CA ARG A 7 18.89 -13.73 -12.73
C ARG A 7 18.36 -12.32 -12.93
N TYR A 8 17.42 -11.95 -12.09
CA TYR A 8 16.97 -10.58 -11.96
C TYR A 8 18.19 -9.68 -11.73
N LYS A 9 18.51 -8.84 -12.71
CA LYS A 9 19.51 -7.77 -12.55
C LYS A 9 18.76 -6.57 -11.98
N PRO A 10 19.04 -6.14 -10.72
CA PRO A 10 18.45 -4.91 -10.20
C PRO A 10 18.85 -3.74 -11.11
N ARG A 11 17.89 -2.93 -11.51
CA ARG A 11 18.14 -1.75 -12.33
C ARG A 11 19.00 -0.78 -11.52
N LYS A 12 20.14 -0.38 -12.06
CA LYS A 12 21.15 0.44 -11.37
C LYS A 12 20.69 1.86 -11.04
N ASN A 13 19.69 2.41 -11.72
CA ASN A 13 19.15 3.76 -11.46
C ASN A 13 17.64 3.74 -11.53
N MET A 14 16.99 3.91 -10.38
CA MET A 14 15.52 4.00 -10.28
C MET A 14 14.97 5.33 -10.81
N ASP A 15 15.83 6.29 -11.18
CA ASP A 15 15.44 7.61 -11.69
C ASP A 15 15.56 7.74 -13.21
N GLU A 16 16.23 6.80 -13.89
CA GLU A 16 16.24 6.76 -15.35
C GLU A 16 14.89 6.25 -15.86
N VAL A 17 14.20 7.10 -16.62
CA VAL A 17 13.03 6.69 -17.41
C VAL A 17 13.54 5.65 -18.41
N PRO A 18 13.11 4.37 -18.34
CA PRO A 18 13.56 3.39 -19.30
C PRO A 18 13.15 3.83 -20.68
N GLU A 19 14.05 3.67 -21.67
CA GLU A 19 13.71 3.88 -23.07
C GLU A 19 12.55 2.95 -23.42
N ILE A 20 11.37 3.52 -23.59
CA ILE A 20 10.11 2.80 -23.66
C ILE A 20 9.95 2.32 -25.09
N ASN A 21 10.25 1.06 -25.35
CA ASN A 21 9.87 0.45 -26.64
C ASN A 21 8.35 0.20 -26.63
N PRO A 22 7.55 0.94 -27.41
CA PRO A 22 6.08 0.84 -27.39
C PRO A 22 5.55 -0.57 -27.71
N ARG A 23 6.35 -1.39 -28.39
CA ARG A 23 5.96 -2.75 -28.79
C ARG A 23 6.16 -3.81 -27.71
N SER A 24 6.87 -3.50 -26.63
CA SER A 24 7.17 -4.47 -25.57
C SER A 24 6.15 -4.45 -24.43
N TYR A 25 5.22 -3.51 -24.41
CA TYR A 25 4.25 -3.38 -23.35
C TYR A 25 2.95 -4.10 -23.67
N LYS A 26 2.49 -4.91 -22.71
CA LYS A 26 1.14 -5.48 -22.73
C LYS A 26 0.06 -4.43 -22.48
N LEU A 27 0.45 -3.18 -22.13
CA LEU A 27 -0.48 -2.10 -21.84
C LEU A 27 -1.22 -1.67 -23.10
N ASN A 28 -2.53 -1.84 -23.10
CA ASN A 28 -3.44 -1.40 -24.15
C ASN A 28 -4.79 -0.98 -23.53
N LYS A 29 -5.59 -0.28 -24.31
CA LYS A 29 -6.91 0.23 -23.87
C LYS A 29 -7.84 -0.90 -23.36
N THR A 30 -7.79 -2.07 -23.98
CA THR A 30 -8.62 -3.22 -23.57
C THR A 30 -8.20 -3.74 -22.20
N LEU A 31 -6.89 -3.87 -21.95
CA LEU A 31 -6.36 -4.27 -20.66
C LEU A 31 -6.70 -3.24 -19.57
N THR A 32 -6.51 -1.94 -19.87
CA THR A 32 -6.88 -0.86 -18.94
C THR A 32 -8.35 -0.94 -18.56
N LYS A 33 -9.26 -1.10 -19.54
CA LYS A 33 -10.69 -1.25 -19.27
C LYS A 33 -11.01 -2.47 -18.39
N LYS A 34 -10.36 -3.62 -18.64
CA LYS A 34 -10.54 -4.83 -17.82
C LYS A 34 -10.06 -4.60 -16.38
N MET A 35 -8.89 -3.98 -16.22
CA MET A 35 -8.36 -3.63 -14.90
C MET A 35 -9.30 -2.70 -14.13
N CYS A 36 -9.77 -1.63 -14.78
CA CYS A 36 -10.72 -0.70 -14.18
C CYS A 36 -12.01 -1.40 -13.76
N LYS A 37 -12.59 -2.25 -14.62
CA LYS A 37 -13.78 -3.00 -14.30
C LYS A 37 -13.63 -3.84 -13.03
N TYR A 38 -12.55 -4.63 -12.92
CA TYR A 38 -12.33 -5.46 -11.71
C TYR A 38 -12.11 -4.62 -10.46
N ILE A 39 -11.47 -3.44 -10.59
CA ILE A 39 -11.26 -2.52 -9.46
C ILE A 39 -12.58 -1.87 -9.06
N GLU A 40 -13.42 -1.43 -10.00
CA GLU A 40 -14.77 -0.88 -9.76
C GLU A 40 -15.68 -1.90 -9.06
N GLU A 41 -15.53 -3.19 -9.36
CA GLU A 41 -16.21 -4.30 -8.67
C GLU A 41 -15.68 -4.57 -7.25
N GLY A 42 -14.70 -3.79 -6.75
CA GLY A 42 -14.16 -3.91 -5.41
C GLY A 42 -13.06 -4.97 -5.24
N ASN A 43 -12.54 -5.53 -6.33
CA ASN A 43 -11.48 -6.52 -6.25
C ASN A 43 -10.14 -5.89 -5.84
N TYR A 44 -9.33 -6.66 -5.06
CA TYR A 44 -7.96 -6.27 -4.78
C TYR A 44 -7.12 -6.14 -6.06
N ILE A 45 -6.19 -5.19 -6.06
CA ILE A 45 -5.26 -4.98 -7.19
C ILE A 45 -4.53 -6.29 -7.58
N SER A 46 -4.12 -7.10 -6.61
CA SER A 46 -3.47 -8.39 -6.87
C SER A 46 -4.37 -9.37 -7.61
N THR A 47 -5.66 -9.38 -7.30
CA THR A 47 -6.67 -10.21 -7.97
C THR A 47 -6.92 -9.70 -9.39
N ALA A 48 -7.15 -8.40 -9.55
CA ALA A 48 -7.34 -7.76 -10.85
C ALA A 48 -6.15 -8.01 -11.79
N CYS A 49 -4.90 -7.91 -11.29
CA CYS A 49 -3.70 -8.23 -12.05
C CYS A 49 -3.70 -9.67 -12.55
N LYS A 50 -3.98 -10.64 -11.68
CA LYS A 50 -4.06 -12.07 -12.04
C LYS A 50 -5.11 -12.33 -13.12
N LEU A 51 -6.32 -11.75 -12.98
CA LEU A 51 -7.42 -11.88 -13.95
C LEU A 51 -7.09 -11.22 -15.30
N CYS A 52 -6.26 -10.20 -15.29
CA CYS A 52 -5.78 -9.53 -16.51
C CYS A 52 -4.50 -10.14 -17.10
N GLY A 53 -3.91 -11.16 -16.46
CA GLY A 53 -2.68 -11.81 -16.94
C GLY A 53 -1.45 -10.91 -16.89
N ILE A 54 -1.39 -10.00 -15.93
CA ILE A 54 -0.22 -9.15 -15.65
C ILE A 54 0.34 -9.41 -14.27
N GLU A 55 1.64 -9.22 -14.12
CA GLU A 55 2.30 -9.32 -12.83
C GLU A 55 2.04 -8.06 -11.99
N ARG A 56 1.94 -8.24 -10.67
CA ARG A 56 1.70 -7.15 -9.73
C ARG A 56 2.76 -6.04 -9.82
N HIS A 57 4.03 -6.41 -9.94
CA HIS A 57 5.11 -5.43 -10.09
C HIS A 57 4.96 -4.58 -11.35
N THR A 58 4.50 -5.19 -12.48
CA THR A 58 4.25 -4.47 -13.73
C THR A 58 3.18 -3.39 -13.55
N HIS A 59 2.09 -3.69 -12.82
CA HIS A 59 1.07 -2.70 -12.49
C HIS A 59 1.68 -1.52 -11.70
N TYR A 60 2.46 -1.80 -10.65
CA TYR A 60 3.04 -0.73 -9.83
C TYR A 60 4.10 0.10 -10.59
N ASP A 61 4.85 -0.52 -11.50
CA ASP A 61 5.78 0.21 -12.39
C ASP A 61 4.99 1.18 -13.29
N TRP A 62 3.88 0.73 -13.89
CA TRP A 62 3.03 1.59 -14.71
C TRP A 62 2.40 2.73 -13.91
N MET A 63 1.94 2.45 -12.69
CA MET A 63 1.43 3.50 -11.78
C MET A 63 2.52 4.52 -11.44
N LYS A 64 3.73 4.08 -11.15
CA LYS A 64 4.87 4.96 -10.85
C LYS A 64 5.20 5.88 -12.03
N TYR A 65 5.27 5.33 -13.25
CA TYR A 65 5.54 6.12 -14.45
C TYR A 65 4.37 7.04 -14.81
N GLY A 66 3.14 6.59 -14.64
CA GLY A 66 1.94 7.39 -14.86
C GLY A 66 1.87 8.59 -13.91
N LYS A 67 2.21 8.42 -12.64
CA LYS A 67 2.30 9.50 -11.65
C LYS A 67 3.35 10.54 -12.02
N LYS A 68 4.43 10.15 -12.71
CA LYS A 68 5.45 11.07 -13.29
C LYS A 68 4.98 11.74 -14.59
N GLY A 69 3.77 11.48 -15.08
CA GLY A 69 3.21 12.06 -16.29
C GLY A 69 3.69 11.43 -17.60
N ILE A 70 4.33 10.25 -17.56
CA ILE A 70 4.91 9.58 -18.72
C ILE A 70 3.83 8.84 -19.50
N ASN A 71 3.63 9.17 -20.79
CA ASN A 71 2.73 8.44 -21.68
C ASN A 71 3.38 7.11 -22.13
N PRO A 72 2.59 6.01 -22.32
CA PRO A 72 1.13 5.89 -22.17
C PRO A 72 0.65 5.59 -20.74
N PHE A 73 1.52 5.55 -19.76
CA PHE A 73 1.20 5.18 -18.39
C PHE A 73 0.37 6.22 -17.64
N LYS A 74 0.44 7.49 -18.07
CA LYS A 74 -0.37 8.58 -17.51
C LYS A 74 -1.87 8.28 -17.63
N ASP A 75 -2.31 7.86 -18.81
CA ASP A 75 -3.73 7.55 -19.04
C ASP A 75 -4.16 6.33 -18.22
N TYR A 76 -3.28 5.34 -18.12
CA TYR A 76 -3.52 4.16 -17.26
C TYR A 76 -3.64 4.56 -15.79
N TYR A 77 -2.72 5.39 -15.29
CA TYR A 77 -2.73 5.88 -13.91
C TYR A 77 -4.04 6.61 -13.58
N LEU A 78 -4.46 7.56 -14.44
CA LEU A 78 -5.69 8.30 -14.24
C LEU A 78 -6.93 7.40 -14.26
N ALA A 79 -6.99 6.45 -15.19
CA ALA A 79 -8.10 5.49 -15.26
C ALA A 79 -8.19 4.58 -14.02
N ILE A 80 -7.05 4.15 -13.47
CA ILE A 80 -7.03 3.34 -12.24
C ILE A 80 -7.45 4.14 -11.02
N GLU A 81 -7.00 5.39 -10.89
CA GLU A 81 -7.42 6.25 -9.77
C GLU A 81 -8.92 6.58 -9.85
N GLU A 82 -9.45 6.81 -11.04
CA GLU A 82 -10.89 6.98 -11.27
C GLU A 82 -11.68 5.71 -10.89
N ALA A 83 -11.20 4.52 -11.29
CA ALA A 83 -11.84 3.25 -10.96
C ALA A 83 -11.90 3.00 -9.45
N LYS A 84 -10.83 3.35 -8.71
CA LYS A 84 -10.79 3.28 -7.25
C LYS A 84 -11.82 4.21 -6.61
N ALA A 85 -11.90 5.45 -7.09
CA ALA A 85 -12.85 6.44 -6.57
C ALA A 85 -14.30 5.98 -6.82
N LYS A 86 -14.61 5.39 -7.98
CA LYS A 86 -15.92 4.82 -8.28
C LYS A 86 -16.28 3.65 -7.36
N ALA A 87 -15.32 2.74 -7.11
CA ALA A 87 -15.52 1.63 -6.19
C ALA A 87 -15.83 2.12 -4.77
N GLU A 88 -15.08 3.10 -4.29
CA GLU A 88 -15.31 3.71 -2.98
C GLU A 88 -16.69 4.38 -2.91
N ALA A 89 -17.03 5.20 -3.91
CA ALA A 89 -18.34 5.88 -3.97
C ALA A 89 -19.50 4.88 -3.95
N SER A 90 -19.42 3.78 -4.71
CA SER A 90 -20.45 2.74 -4.72
C SER A 90 -20.65 2.09 -3.35
N MET A 91 -19.57 1.85 -2.59
CA MET A 91 -19.66 1.29 -1.24
C MET A 91 -20.23 2.30 -0.24
N VAL A 92 -19.86 3.58 -0.37
CA VAL A 92 -20.44 4.66 0.43
C VAL A 92 -21.95 4.76 0.17
N ASP A 93 -22.38 4.67 -1.08
CA ASP A 93 -23.81 4.69 -1.43
C ASP A 93 -24.58 3.54 -0.78
N VAL A 94 -24.02 2.33 -0.77
CA VAL A 94 -24.66 1.17 -0.09
C VAL A 94 -24.81 1.43 1.41
N VAL A 95 -23.74 1.92 2.07
CA VAL A 95 -23.78 2.18 3.51
C VAL A 95 -24.76 3.30 3.86
N THR A 96 -24.73 4.40 3.10
CA THR A 96 -25.62 5.55 3.32
C THR A 96 -27.08 5.21 3.01
N SER A 97 -27.34 4.49 1.95
CA SER A 97 -28.69 4.01 1.61
C SER A 97 -29.23 3.07 2.68
N SER A 98 -28.42 2.12 3.15
CA SER A 98 -28.82 1.23 4.25
C SER A 98 -29.11 1.99 5.55
N ALA A 99 -28.36 3.04 5.84
CA ALA A 99 -28.59 3.87 7.01
C ALA A 99 -29.88 4.73 6.89
N LEU A 100 -30.08 5.37 5.73
CA LEU A 100 -31.13 6.37 5.54
C LEU A 100 -32.47 5.77 5.10
N VAL A 101 -32.44 4.75 4.23
CA VAL A 101 -33.63 4.13 3.67
C VAL A 101 -34.11 2.96 4.51
N ASP A 102 -33.18 2.07 4.91
CA ASP A 102 -33.52 0.86 5.67
C ASP A 102 -33.54 1.10 7.18
N GLY A 103 -33.13 2.28 7.64
CA GLY A 103 -33.03 2.62 9.07
C GLY A 103 -31.99 1.80 9.83
N ASN A 104 -30.94 1.31 9.16
CA ASN A 104 -29.91 0.49 9.78
C ASN A 104 -28.96 1.34 10.65
N VAL A 105 -29.18 1.27 11.96
CA VAL A 105 -28.41 2.01 12.95
C VAL A 105 -26.90 1.66 12.90
N GLY A 106 -26.57 0.41 12.64
CA GLY A 106 -25.16 -0.05 12.53
C GLY A 106 -24.45 0.64 11.36
N SER A 107 -25.08 0.75 10.19
CA SER A 107 -24.53 1.47 9.03
C SER A 107 -24.37 2.97 9.33
N ALA A 108 -25.34 3.59 10.00
CA ALA A 108 -25.29 4.99 10.40
C ALA A 108 -24.13 5.24 11.42
N GLN A 109 -23.99 4.39 12.42
CA GLN A 109 -22.92 4.48 13.42
C GLN A 109 -21.55 4.26 12.77
N TRP A 110 -21.44 3.28 11.86
CA TRP A 110 -20.20 3.02 11.13
C TRP A 110 -19.76 4.24 10.30
N TRP A 111 -20.71 4.85 9.58
CA TRP A 111 -20.46 6.04 8.78
C TRP A 111 -20.04 7.24 9.65
N LEU A 112 -20.80 7.51 10.72
CA LEU A 112 -20.49 8.59 11.65
C LEU A 112 -19.10 8.45 12.30
N ALA A 113 -18.73 7.23 12.69
CA ALA A 113 -17.42 6.96 13.28
C ALA A 113 -16.25 7.19 12.32
N ARG A 114 -16.48 7.06 11.00
CA ARG A 114 -15.46 7.25 9.96
C ARG A 114 -15.36 8.70 9.48
N VAL A 115 -16.50 9.36 9.29
CA VAL A 115 -16.55 10.75 8.77
C VAL A 115 -16.33 11.77 9.88
N HIS A 116 -16.78 11.48 11.09
CA HIS A 116 -16.67 12.36 12.27
C HIS A 116 -16.02 11.63 13.46
N PRO A 117 -14.77 11.16 13.33
CA PRO A 117 -14.14 10.35 14.36
C PRO A 117 -14.00 11.06 15.70
N ASP A 118 -13.83 12.37 15.69
CA ASP A 118 -13.69 13.17 16.94
C ASP A 118 -14.90 13.07 17.86
N ARG A 119 -16.08 12.86 17.27
CA ARG A 119 -17.35 12.78 18.00
C ARG A 119 -17.85 11.37 18.20
N TRP A 120 -17.65 10.49 17.21
CA TRP A 120 -18.35 9.20 17.09
C TRP A 120 -17.44 7.98 17.08
N ALA A 121 -16.11 8.14 16.95
CA ALA A 121 -15.22 7.00 17.06
C ALA A 121 -15.24 6.42 18.49
N LYS A 122 -15.19 5.10 18.59
CA LYS A 122 -14.94 4.45 19.88
C LYS A 122 -13.57 4.92 20.39
N LYS A 123 -13.57 5.65 21.48
CA LYS A 123 -12.35 6.01 22.20
C LYS A 123 -11.98 4.81 23.07
N ASP A 124 -11.25 3.85 22.52
CA ASP A 124 -10.57 2.86 23.32
C ASP A 124 -9.46 3.59 24.10
N ARG A 125 -9.73 3.88 25.36
CA ARG A 125 -8.79 4.53 26.26
C ARG A 125 -7.76 3.50 26.65
N ILE A 126 -6.75 3.29 25.82
CA ILE A 126 -5.56 2.52 26.18
C ILE A 126 -4.73 3.44 27.07
N GLU A 127 -4.95 3.39 28.38
CA GLU A 127 -4.02 3.94 29.36
C GLU A 127 -2.82 2.98 29.43
N ALA A 128 -1.88 3.09 28.51
CA ALA A 128 -0.58 2.46 28.66
C ALA A 128 0.19 3.24 29.73
N LYS A 129 0.13 2.80 30.97
CA LYS A 129 1.12 3.19 31.98
C LYS A 129 2.44 2.55 31.57
N VAL A 130 3.27 3.30 30.86
CA VAL A 130 4.67 2.94 30.64
C VAL A 130 5.41 3.31 31.92
N ASP A 131 5.48 2.36 32.85
CA ASP A 131 6.41 2.44 33.98
C ASP A 131 7.82 2.22 33.47
N ASN A 132 8.42 3.30 32.96
CA ASN A 132 9.78 3.30 32.45
C ASN A 132 10.79 3.56 33.59
N THR A 133 10.73 2.73 34.64
CA THR A 133 11.73 2.71 35.70
C THR A 133 12.74 1.57 35.41
N GLN A 134 13.48 1.70 34.31
CA GLN A 134 14.72 0.96 34.16
C GLN A 134 15.81 1.71 34.97
N LYS A 135 16.07 1.25 36.19
CA LYS A 135 17.30 1.60 36.92
C LYS A 135 18.48 0.94 36.20
N ILE A 136 19.25 1.76 35.50
CA ILE A 136 20.55 1.32 34.98
C ILE A 136 21.53 1.46 36.15
N GLU A 137 21.87 0.34 36.80
CA GLU A 137 22.98 0.27 37.75
C GLU A 137 24.28 0.25 36.95
N VAL A 138 24.97 1.39 36.88
CA VAL A 138 26.32 1.45 36.30
C VAL A 138 27.30 0.96 37.36
N VAL A 139 27.71 -0.32 37.25
CA VAL A 139 28.80 -0.85 38.06
C VAL A 139 30.14 -0.43 37.42
N THR A 140 30.78 0.55 38.02
CA THR A 140 32.17 0.89 37.68
C THR A 140 33.10 -0.15 38.27
N VAL A 141 33.60 -1.04 37.42
CA VAL A 141 34.68 -1.97 37.80
C VAL A 141 35.97 -1.17 37.78
N LYS A 142 36.58 -0.99 38.96
CA LYS A 142 37.96 -0.47 39.02
C LYS A 142 38.90 -1.52 38.43
N PRO A 143 39.89 -1.15 37.62
CA PRO A 143 40.93 -2.07 37.21
C PRO A 143 41.74 -2.46 38.46
N ASP A 144 41.90 -3.78 38.67
CA ASP A 144 42.74 -4.33 39.69
C ASP A 144 44.17 -3.85 39.44
N ASP A 145 44.75 -3.32 40.49
CA ASP A 145 46.17 -2.94 40.52
C ASP A 145 47.03 -4.19 40.20
N ALA A 146 47.76 -4.09 39.12
CA ALA A 146 48.75 -5.09 38.79
C ALA A 146 49.81 -5.09 39.88
N GLU A 147 49.87 -6.15 40.68
CA GLU A 147 50.96 -6.39 41.57
C GLU A 147 52.25 -6.58 40.76
N GLU A 148 53.18 -5.67 40.96
CA GLU A 148 54.58 -5.85 40.62
C GLU A 148 55.14 -6.92 41.54
N ASP A 149 55.43 -8.09 41.02
CA ASP A 149 56.39 -9.01 41.64
C ASP A 149 57.72 -8.91 40.91
N SER A 150 58.61 -8.18 41.60
CA SER A 150 60.08 -8.25 41.41
C SER A 150 60.65 -9.44 42.16
N GLU A 151 61.29 -10.37 41.44
CA GLU A 151 62.54 -10.98 41.75
C GLU A 151 63.08 -11.88 40.63
#